data_66264830c7c0bea2a3e02a624aa45c83
#
_entry.id   66264830c7c0bea2a3e02a624aa45c83
#
_cell.length_a   1.000
_cell.length_b   1.000
_cell.length_c   1.000
_cell.angle_alpha   90.00
_cell.angle_beta   90.00
_cell.angle_gamma   90.00
#
_symmetry.space_group_name_H-M   'P 1'
#
loop_
_entity.id
_entity.type
_entity.pdbx_description
1 polymer ?
#
loop_
_entity_poly.entity_id
_entity_poly.type
_entity_poly.pdbx_seq_one_letter_code
_entity_poly.pdbx_strand_id
1 'polypeptide(L)'
;TFFAALSFFSVNAVFGHGGASGNPLLLLLLSGLCFFLPWGAVPLFAGALILADLYRVSLFFMLAAAFVFLMILLFQTAFRGGHAELIALVPLLFGLKIPYLAPALCGLFFGLMSFAPLALGTFSYYFLRFLAANAGKVTLESEPEKLVNQMAEIFLGFFEDRGMLLMIFSMVIAMLLIYTIRNMSFRNSWYTAVGAGFSALLLFVFAGSRKGLISISAPGFLLSLLFSVALSCFLTLFFHDADFRAAERLSFEDDEYFYYVKAVPKRRPPAPFPSPSKEEEREDEDEDEEEEEKGAEIVG
;
A
#
# COMPACT_ATOMS: atom_id res chain seq x y z
N THR A 1 -1.42 -10.44 15.18
CA THR A 1 -1.61 -9.76 16.50
C THR A 1 -0.97 -8.38 16.51
N PHE A 2 0.33 -8.23 16.20
CA PHE A 2 1.02 -6.93 16.24
C PHE A 2 0.35 -5.86 15.36
N PHE A 3 0.03 -6.21 14.10
CA PHE A 3 -0.69 -5.32 13.18
C PHE A 3 -2.08 -4.93 13.71
N ALA A 4 -2.82 -5.88 14.27
CA ALA A 4 -4.13 -5.61 14.87
C ALA A 4 -4.02 -4.68 16.08
N ALA A 5 -3.08 -4.93 16.98
CA ALA A 5 -2.84 -4.07 18.14
C ALA A 5 -2.48 -2.63 17.73
N LEU A 6 -1.61 -2.50 16.72
CA LEU A 6 -1.21 -1.20 16.19
C LEU A 6 -2.38 -0.46 15.52
N SER A 7 -3.24 -1.18 14.78
CA SER A 7 -4.45 -0.62 14.16
C SER A 7 -5.44 -0.12 15.22
N PHE A 8 -5.69 -0.90 16.26
CA PHE A 8 -6.60 -0.51 17.35
C PHE A 8 -6.04 0.66 18.17
N PHE A 9 -4.74 0.69 18.41
CA PHE A 9 -4.09 1.82 19.06
C PHE A 9 -4.19 3.11 18.22
N SER A 10 -4.07 2.98 16.90
CA SER A 10 -4.24 4.09 15.97
C SER A 10 -5.67 4.65 15.99
N VAL A 11 -6.69 3.79 16.08
CA VAL A 11 -8.10 4.20 16.27
C VAL A 11 -8.27 5.00 17.57
N ASN A 12 -7.70 4.49 18.69
CA ASN A 12 -7.74 5.21 19.95
C ASN A 12 -7.08 6.59 19.87
N ALA A 13 -5.96 6.72 19.15
CA ALA A 13 -5.28 8.01 18.97
C ALA A 13 -6.11 9.03 18.19
N VAL A 14 -6.98 8.58 17.28
CA VAL A 14 -7.85 9.46 16.46
C VAL A 14 -9.12 9.89 17.23
N PHE A 15 -9.77 8.98 17.95
CA PHE A 15 -11.06 9.24 18.62
C PHE A 15 -10.94 9.74 20.06
N GLY A 16 -9.75 9.65 20.66
CA GLY A 16 -9.50 10.19 21.99
C GLY A 16 -9.96 9.30 23.15
N HIS A 17 -9.65 9.71 24.35
CA HIS A 17 -9.51 8.90 25.56
C HIS A 17 -10.81 8.58 26.32
N GLY A 18 -11.97 8.59 25.73
CA GLY A 18 -13.23 8.44 26.46
C GLY A 18 -14.16 7.30 26.05
N GLY A 19 -13.84 6.58 24.98
CA GLY A 19 -14.72 5.58 24.36
C GLY A 19 -14.33 4.13 24.64
N ALA A 20 -14.90 3.20 23.87
CA ALA A 20 -14.54 1.79 23.91
C ALA A 20 -13.09 1.57 23.49
N SER A 21 -12.59 2.38 22.56
CA SER A 21 -11.18 2.40 22.14
C SER A 21 -10.22 2.89 23.23
N GLY A 22 -10.69 3.61 24.24
CA GLY A 22 -9.89 4.09 25.37
C GLY A 22 -9.53 3.01 26.40
N ASN A 23 -10.14 1.82 26.34
CA ASN A 23 -9.88 0.74 27.28
C ASN A 23 -8.73 -0.18 26.77
N PRO A 24 -7.52 -0.11 27.35
CA PRO A 24 -6.38 -0.87 26.87
C PRO A 24 -6.57 -2.39 27.00
N LEU A 25 -7.34 -2.83 27.96
CA LEU A 25 -7.63 -4.25 28.17
C LEU A 25 -8.52 -4.79 27.05
N LEU A 26 -9.49 -4.02 26.59
CA LEU A 26 -10.37 -4.38 25.47
C LEU A 26 -9.57 -4.43 24.16
N LEU A 27 -8.67 -3.48 23.92
CA LEU A 27 -7.79 -3.48 22.74
C LEU A 27 -6.87 -4.70 22.72
N LEU A 28 -6.33 -5.07 23.89
CA LEU A 28 -5.46 -6.23 24.03
C LEU A 28 -6.23 -7.54 23.81
N LEU A 29 -7.43 -7.67 24.34
CA LEU A 29 -8.31 -8.82 24.11
C LEU A 29 -8.68 -8.97 22.63
N LEU A 30 -9.09 -7.88 21.97
CA LEU A 30 -9.43 -7.88 20.55
C LEU A 30 -8.21 -8.21 19.67
N SER A 31 -7.03 -7.69 20.01
CA SER A 31 -5.79 -8.01 19.29
C SER A 31 -5.38 -9.47 19.46
N GLY A 32 -5.62 -10.04 20.65
CA GLY A 32 -5.43 -11.47 20.93
C GLY A 32 -6.41 -12.34 20.14
N LEU A 33 -7.68 -11.94 20.06
CA LEU A 33 -8.70 -12.64 19.30
C LEU A 33 -8.36 -12.66 17.78
N CYS A 34 -7.81 -11.58 17.25
CA CYS A 34 -7.34 -11.49 15.86
C CYS A 34 -6.17 -12.45 15.54
N PHE A 35 -5.57 -13.10 16.54
CA PHE A 35 -4.57 -14.15 16.30
C PHE A 35 -5.19 -15.41 15.70
N PHE A 36 -6.41 -15.73 16.12
CA PHE A 36 -7.12 -16.93 15.69
C PHE A 36 -8.00 -16.69 14.46
N LEU A 37 -8.22 -15.44 14.07
CA LEU A 37 -9.07 -15.07 12.94
C LEU A 37 -8.25 -14.72 11.69
N PRO A 38 -8.86 -14.84 10.49
CA PRO A 38 -8.23 -14.42 9.24
C PRO A 38 -7.96 -12.90 9.24
N TRP A 39 -6.99 -12.47 8.45
CA TRP A 39 -6.53 -11.07 8.35
C TRP A 39 -7.66 -10.05 8.08
N GLY A 40 -8.72 -10.48 7.39
CA GLY A 40 -9.91 -9.66 7.14
C GLY A 40 -10.73 -9.29 8.39
N ALA A 41 -10.50 -9.95 9.53
CA ALA A 41 -11.19 -9.64 10.78
C ALA A 41 -10.68 -8.32 11.43
N VAL A 42 -9.45 -7.94 11.18
CA VAL A 42 -8.86 -6.70 11.76
C VAL A 42 -9.65 -5.44 11.39
N PRO A 43 -9.95 -5.16 10.11
CA PRO A 43 -10.77 -4.01 9.74
C PRO A 43 -12.21 -4.10 10.29
N LEU A 44 -12.78 -5.30 10.43
CA LEU A 44 -14.10 -5.48 11.02
C LEU A 44 -14.13 -5.03 12.49
N PHE A 45 -13.18 -5.50 13.31
CA PHE A 45 -13.10 -5.11 14.72
C PHE A 45 -12.71 -3.64 14.90
N ALA A 46 -11.81 -3.11 14.05
CA ALA A 46 -11.50 -1.68 14.06
C ALA A 46 -12.73 -0.84 13.74
N GLY A 47 -13.51 -1.23 12.73
CA GLY A 47 -14.78 -0.58 12.40
C GLY A 47 -15.80 -0.67 13.54
N ALA A 48 -15.94 -1.83 14.19
CA ALA A 48 -16.84 -2.00 15.33
C ALA A 48 -16.46 -1.09 16.52
N LEU A 49 -15.16 -0.96 16.82
CA LEU A 49 -14.66 -0.03 17.84
C LEU A 49 -15.01 1.43 17.50
N ILE A 50 -14.78 1.84 16.26
CA ILE A 50 -15.11 3.19 15.77
C ILE A 50 -16.61 3.46 15.91
N LEU A 51 -17.44 2.51 15.50
CA LEU A 51 -18.90 2.64 15.62
C LEU A 51 -19.36 2.72 17.07
N ALA A 52 -18.74 1.94 17.98
CA ALA A 52 -19.04 1.99 19.40
C ALA A 52 -18.66 3.34 20.04
N ASP A 53 -17.56 3.93 19.63
CA ASP A 53 -17.13 5.25 20.10
C ASP A 53 -18.03 6.36 19.55
N LEU A 54 -18.39 6.30 18.27
CA LEU A 54 -19.32 7.26 17.65
C LEU A 54 -20.74 7.15 18.19
N TYR A 55 -21.22 5.95 18.56
CA TYR A 55 -22.53 5.77 19.17
C TYR A 55 -22.70 6.57 20.46
N ARG A 56 -21.63 6.65 21.27
CA ARG A 56 -21.63 7.44 22.51
C ARG A 56 -21.74 8.94 22.29
N VAL A 57 -21.26 9.42 21.15
CA VAL A 57 -21.24 10.84 20.83
C VAL A 57 -22.49 11.25 20.05
N SER A 58 -22.84 10.51 19.00
CA SER A 58 -24.03 10.78 18.18
C SER A 58 -24.44 9.57 17.38
N LEU A 59 -25.73 9.18 17.51
CA LEU A 59 -26.33 8.10 16.74
C LEU A 59 -26.23 8.35 15.22
N PHE A 60 -26.39 9.59 14.80
CA PHE A 60 -26.34 9.95 13.38
C PHE A 60 -24.97 9.78 12.76
N PHE A 61 -23.90 10.23 13.47
CA PHE A 61 -22.53 10.01 13.00
C PHE A 61 -22.18 8.53 12.98
N MET A 62 -22.68 7.76 13.94
CA MET A 62 -22.53 6.30 13.93
C MET A 62 -23.20 5.67 12.68
N LEU A 63 -24.41 6.07 12.34
CA LEU A 63 -25.12 5.56 11.16
C LEU A 63 -24.42 5.94 9.86
N ALA A 64 -23.92 7.17 9.74
CA ALA A 64 -23.14 7.61 8.59
C ALA A 64 -21.82 6.82 8.47
N ALA A 65 -21.11 6.63 9.57
CA ALA A 65 -19.92 5.81 9.60
C ALA A 65 -20.21 4.34 9.26
N ALA A 66 -21.31 3.79 9.77
CA ALA A 66 -21.75 2.42 9.46
C ALA A 66 -22.04 2.25 7.97
N PHE A 67 -22.68 3.24 7.33
CA PHE A 67 -22.95 3.22 5.89
C PHE A 67 -21.64 3.22 5.07
N VAL A 68 -20.71 4.11 5.38
CA VAL A 68 -19.41 4.16 4.69
C VAL A 68 -18.62 2.87 4.94
N PHE A 69 -18.63 2.36 6.16
CA PHE A 69 -17.98 1.11 6.51
C PHE A 69 -18.59 -0.08 5.75
N LEU A 70 -19.91 -0.13 5.63
CA LEU A 70 -20.61 -1.13 4.82
C LEU A 70 -20.17 -1.05 3.33
N MET A 71 -20.08 0.18 2.78
CA MET A 71 -19.59 0.38 1.41
C MET A 71 -18.17 -0.15 1.23
N ILE A 72 -17.29 0.11 2.20
CA ILE A 72 -15.91 -0.41 2.19
C ILE A 72 -15.90 -1.94 2.24
N LEU A 73 -16.71 -2.56 3.08
CA LEU A 73 -16.83 -4.02 3.17
C LEU A 73 -17.37 -4.64 1.88
N LEU A 74 -18.41 -4.03 1.27
CA LEU A 74 -18.93 -4.48 -0.02
C LEU A 74 -17.86 -4.37 -1.11
N PHE A 75 -17.12 -3.28 -1.14
CA PHE A 75 -16.00 -3.12 -2.06
C PHE A 75 -14.93 -4.19 -1.84
N GLN A 76 -14.57 -4.45 -0.58
CA GLN A 76 -13.60 -5.49 -0.22
C GLN A 76 -14.04 -6.87 -0.69
N THR A 77 -15.32 -7.21 -0.59
CA THR A 77 -15.87 -8.50 -1.06
C THR A 77 -15.96 -8.58 -2.58
N ALA A 78 -16.24 -7.46 -3.26
CA ALA A 78 -16.33 -7.39 -4.72
C ALA A 78 -14.95 -7.59 -5.39
N PHE A 79 -13.88 -7.09 -4.78
CA PHE A 79 -12.51 -7.19 -5.28
C PHE A 79 -11.74 -8.37 -4.65
N ARG A 80 -12.29 -9.59 -4.75
CA ARG A 80 -11.73 -10.83 -4.17
C ARG A 80 -10.28 -11.17 -4.58
N GLY A 81 -9.72 -10.54 -5.58
CA GLY A 81 -8.32 -10.72 -6.01
C GLY A 81 -7.42 -9.53 -5.67
N GLY A 82 -7.95 -8.47 -5.06
CA GLY A 82 -7.21 -7.25 -4.74
C GLY A 82 -6.92 -7.15 -3.24
N HIS A 83 -5.80 -6.66 -2.90
CA HIS A 83 -5.21 -6.42 -1.60
C HIS A 83 -6.10 -5.54 -0.68
N ALA A 84 -7.22 -6.07 -0.26
CA ALA A 84 -8.23 -5.38 0.53
C ALA A 84 -7.71 -4.97 1.92
N GLU A 85 -6.71 -5.67 2.44
CA GLU A 85 -5.97 -5.32 3.65
C GLU A 85 -5.34 -3.92 3.58
N LEU A 86 -5.07 -3.40 2.38
CA LEU A 86 -4.54 -2.04 2.20
C LEU A 86 -5.51 -0.97 2.66
N ILE A 87 -6.83 -1.23 2.59
CA ILE A 87 -7.85 -0.27 3.08
C ILE A 87 -7.69 -0.01 4.58
N ALA A 88 -7.30 -1.01 5.36
CA ALA A 88 -7.02 -0.85 6.79
C ALA A 88 -5.59 -0.35 7.04
N LEU A 89 -4.63 -0.74 6.19
CA LEU A 89 -3.22 -0.34 6.34
C LEU A 89 -3.04 1.17 6.13
N VAL A 90 -3.73 1.77 5.16
CA VAL A 90 -3.56 3.19 4.84
C VAL A 90 -3.95 4.10 6.01
N PRO A 91 -5.14 4.00 6.63
CA PRO A 91 -5.47 4.77 7.83
C PRO A 91 -4.49 4.56 8.98
N LEU A 92 -3.98 3.33 9.15
CA LEU A 92 -2.96 3.01 10.13
C LEU A 92 -1.68 3.81 9.90
N LEU A 93 -1.18 3.88 8.67
CA LEU A 93 0.02 4.66 8.32
C LEU A 93 -0.18 6.16 8.56
N PHE A 94 -1.39 6.68 8.34
CA PHE A 94 -1.74 8.05 8.72
C PHE A 94 -1.69 8.25 10.24
N GLY A 95 -2.22 7.30 11.01
CA GLY A 95 -2.15 7.31 12.48
C GLY A 95 -0.72 7.29 13.00
N LEU A 96 0.17 6.53 12.37
CA LEU A 96 1.60 6.47 12.66
C LEU A 96 2.40 7.69 12.16
N LYS A 97 1.74 8.66 11.50
CA LYS A 97 2.36 9.85 10.89
C LYS A 97 3.36 9.55 9.76
N ILE A 98 3.21 8.40 9.09
CA ILE A 98 4.01 7.98 7.92
C ILE A 98 3.13 7.63 6.70
N PRO A 99 2.16 8.48 6.33
CA PRO A 99 1.20 8.15 5.28
C PRO A 99 1.83 7.99 3.90
N TYR A 100 2.94 8.68 3.64
CA TYR A 100 3.61 8.67 2.33
C TYR A 100 4.29 7.33 2.00
N LEU A 101 4.38 6.42 2.97
CA LEU A 101 4.81 5.05 2.75
C LEU A 101 3.76 4.23 1.97
N ALA A 102 2.46 4.55 2.12
CA ALA A 102 1.38 3.79 1.49
C ALA A 102 1.50 3.68 -0.05
N PRO A 103 1.67 4.77 -0.82
CA PRO A 103 1.84 4.67 -2.27
C PRO A 103 3.11 3.93 -2.68
N ALA A 104 4.19 4.00 -1.87
CA ALA A 104 5.41 3.25 -2.14
C ALA A 104 5.19 1.75 -1.94
N LEU A 105 4.54 1.33 -0.86
CA LEU A 105 4.18 -0.08 -0.65
C LEU A 105 3.28 -0.59 -1.79
N CYS A 106 2.22 0.15 -2.14
CA CYS A 106 1.31 -0.22 -3.20
C CYS A 106 2.02 -0.33 -4.56
N GLY A 107 2.85 0.65 -4.93
CA GLY A 107 3.55 0.68 -6.21
C GLY A 107 4.69 -0.32 -6.32
N LEU A 108 5.41 -0.62 -5.22
CA LEU A 108 6.54 -1.54 -5.22
C LEU A 108 6.13 -3.01 -5.09
N PHE A 109 5.15 -3.35 -4.27
CA PHE A 109 4.87 -4.74 -3.90
C PHE A 109 3.53 -5.24 -4.44
N PHE A 110 2.57 -4.35 -4.60
CA PHE A 110 1.24 -4.69 -5.09
C PHE A 110 1.09 -4.33 -6.57
N GLY A 111 0.06 -4.85 -7.20
CA GLY A 111 -0.19 -4.59 -8.63
C GLY A 111 -0.91 -3.27 -8.87
N LEU A 112 -1.16 -2.96 -10.16
CA LEU A 112 -1.90 -1.76 -10.57
C LEU A 112 -3.24 -1.61 -9.85
N MET A 113 -3.94 -2.72 -9.58
CA MET A 113 -5.27 -2.72 -8.93
C MET A 113 -5.25 -2.20 -7.48
N SER A 114 -4.06 -2.02 -6.88
CA SER A 114 -3.94 -1.46 -5.52
C SER A 114 -4.25 0.05 -5.45
N PHE A 115 -4.44 0.74 -6.60
CA PHE A 115 -4.85 2.16 -6.61
C PHE A 115 -6.21 2.36 -5.92
N ALA A 116 -7.15 1.45 -6.11
CA ALA A 116 -8.49 1.56 -5.56
C ALA A 116 -8.52 1.40 -4.02
N PRO A 117 -7.92 0.35 -3.41
CA PRO A 117 -7.82 0.27 -1.96
C PRO A 117 -6.96 1.39 -1.35
N LEU A 118 -5.93 1.91 -2.05
CA LEU A 118 -5.17 3.08 -1.60
C LEU A 118 -6.05 4.35 -1.52
N ALA A 119 -6.84 4.62 -2.56
CA ALA A 119 -7.75 5.75 -2.59
C ALA A 119 -8.83 5.65 -1.50
N LEU A 120 -9.46 4.46 -1.36
CA LEU A 120 -10.47 4.21 -0.34
C LEU A 120 -9.91 4.27 1.08
N GLY A 121 -8.71 3.75 1.31
CA GLY A 121 -8.04 3.84 2.59
C GLY A 121 -7.72 5.29 2.98
N THR A 122 -7.25 6.10 2.02
CA THR A 122 -7.03 7.54 2.22
C THR A 122 -8.34 8.27 2.51
N PHE A 123 -9.38 8.01 1.73
CA PHE A 123 -10.73 8.54 1.95
C PHE A 123 -11.24 8.18 3.36
N SER A 124 -11.10 6.91 3.76
CA SER A 124 -11.54 6.41 5.08
C SER A 124 -10.86 7.18 6.21
N TYR A 125 -9.57 7.44 6.11
CA TYR A 125 -8.85 8.23 7.12
C TYR A 125 -9.39 9.66 7.24
N TYR A 126 -9.57 10.36 6.12
CA TYR A 126 -10.13 11.72 6.14
C TYR A 126 -11.55 11.74 6.65
N PHE A 127 -12.35 10.76 6.28
CA PHE A 127 -13.72 10.61 6.75
C PHE A 127 -13.79 10.39 8.27
N LEU A 128 -12.97 9.48 8.81
CA LEU A 128 -12.90 9.23 10.25
C LEU A 128 -12.44 10.47 11.02
N ARG A 129 -11.43 11.17 10.51
CA ARG A 129 -10.97 12.43 11.10
C ARG A 129 -12.06 13.52 11.08
N PHE A 130 -12.80 13.60 9.98
CA PHE A 130 -13.93 14.51 9.85
C PHE A 130 -15.03 14.19 10.87
N LEU A 131 -15.39 12.92 11.02
CA LEU A 131 -16.38 12.49 12.03
C LEU A 131 -15.91 12.82 13.44
N ALA A 132 -14.66 12.52 13.78
CA ALA A 132 -14.09 12.84 15.08
C ALA A 132 -14.09 14.35 15.39
N ALA A 133 -13.79 15.19 14.39
CA ALA A 133 -13.77 16.64 14.55
C ALA A 133 -15.16 17.28 14.69
N ASN A 134 -16.19 16.68 14.13
CA ASN A 134 -17.55 17.23 14.12
C ASN A 134 -18.50 16.51 15.10
N ALA A 135 -18.09 15.41 15.71
CA ALA A 135 -18.89 14.59 16.58
C ALA A 135 -19.53 15.38 17.75
N GLY A 136 -18.84 16.38 18.28
CA GLY A 136 -19.34 17.23 19.38
C GLY A 136 -20.17 18.46 18.96
N LYS A 137 -20.34 18.70 17.64
CA LYS A 137 -21.05 19.90 17.15
C LYS A 137 -22.57 19.70 17.06
N VAL A 138 -23.04 18.47 17.07
CA VAL A 138 -24.46 18.14 16.96
C VAL A 138 -25.05 18.04 18.35
N THR A 139 -25.77 19.06 18.79
CA THR A 139 -26.56 19.05 20.03
C THR A 139 -27.89 18.36 19.80
N LEU A 140 -28.21 17.35 20.60
CA LEU A 140 -29.44 16.54 20.55
C LEU A 140 -30.71 17.31 20.90
N GLU A 141 -30.61 18.58 21.28
CA GLU A 141 -31.75 19.42 21.71
C GLU A 141 -32.47 20.16 20.56
N SER A 142 -32.03 19.97 19.32
CA SER A 142 -32.64 20.66 18.17
C SER A 142 -33.81 19.88 17.58
N GLU A 143 -34.81 20.59 17.03
CA GLU A 143 -35.91 20.00 16.27
C GLU A 143 -35.39 19.10 15.14
N PRO A 144 -36.07 17.98 14.82
CA PRO A 144 -35.61 16.99 13.84
C PRO A 144 -35.24 17.57 12.47
N GLU A 145 -35.98 18.57 11.99
CA GLU A 145 -35.69 19.23 10.71
C GLU A 145 -34.38 20.03 10.71
N LYS A 146 -34.10 20.73 11.83
CA LYS A 146 -32.88 21.49 11.99
C LYS A 146 -31.67 20.57 12.08
N LEU A 147 -31.81 19.41 12.74
CA LEU A 147 -30.79 18.38 12.80
C LEU A 147 -30.42 17.82 11.42
N VAL A 148 -31.43 17.51 10.60
CA VAL A 148 -31.22 16.98 9.25
C VAL A 148 -30.46 18.00 8.37
N ASN A 149 -30.91 19.27 8.42
CA ASN A 149 -30.25 20.35 7.65
C ASN A 149 -28.81 20.61 8.09
N GLN A 150 -28.53 20.66 9.40
CA GLN A 150 -27.19 20.79 9.93
C GLN A 150 -26.28 19.63 9.50
N MET A 151 -26.81 18.41 9.53
CA MET A 151 -26.07 17.26 9.09
C MET A 151 -25.77 17.29 7.60
N ALA A 152 -26.78 17.64 6.78
CA ALA A 152 -26.57 17.78 5.34
C ALA A 152 -25.48 18.81 5.02
N GLU A 153 -25.50 19.96 5.69
CA GLU A 153 -24.48 21.02 5.54
C GLU A 153 -23.09 20.53 5.95
N ILE A 154 -22.99 19.83 7.09
CA ILE A 154 -21.71 19.25 7.58
C ILE A 154 -21.18 18.24 6.57
N PHE A 155 -22.01 17.32 6.05
CA PHE A 155 -21.57 16.31 5.09
C PHE A 155 -21.23 16.90 3.72
N LEU A 156 -21.97 17.90 3.24
CA LEU A 156 -21.63 18.61 2.01
C LEU A 156 -20.25 19.27 2.13
N GLY A 157 -19.97 19.91 3.27
CA GLY A 157 -18.68 20.51 3.54
C GLY A 157 -17.52 19.51 3.53
N PHE A 158 -17.76 18.24 3.88
CA PHE A 158 -16.75 17.18 3.76
C PHE A 158 -16.41 16.87 2.30
N PHE A 159 -17.39 16.76 1.42
CA PHE A 159 -17.16 16.48 0.00
C PHE A 159 -16.56 17.67 -0.76
N GLU A 160 -16.69 18.88 -0.23
CA GLU A 160 -16.05 20.08 -0.75
C GLU A 160 -14.59 20.24 -0.32
N ASP A 161 -14.07 19.38 0.59
CA ASP A 161 -12.68 19.41 1.04
C ASP A 161 -11.70 19.08 -0.11
N ARG A 162 -11.26 20.13 -0.79
CA ARG A 162 -10.28 20.05 -1.88
C ARG A 162 -8.93 19.51 -1.40
N GLY A 163 -8.61 19.67 -0.12
CA GLY A 163 -7.39 19.14 0.48
C GLY A 163 -7.39 17.61 0.50
N MET A 164 -8.52 16.99 0.88
CA MET A 164 -8.71 15.54 0.83
C MET A 164 -8.57 15.02 -0.61
N LEU A 165 -9.28 15.62 -1.56
CA LEU A 165 -9.20 15.22 -2.97
C LEU A 165 -7.77 15.29 -3.50
N LEU A 166 -7.06 16.39 -3.21
CA LEU A 166 -5.67 16.57 -3.63
C LEU A 166 -4.75 15.50 -3.02
N MET A 167 -4.96 15.12 -1.75
CA MET A 167 -4.19 14.04 -1.13
C MET A 167 -4.46 12.69 -1.78
N ILE A 168 -5.71 12.34 -2.05
CA ILE A 168 -6.05 11.09 -2.74
C ILE A 168 -5.39 11.08 -4.12
N PHE A 169 -5.52 12.14 -4.90
CA PHE A 169 -4.89 12.26 -6.22
C PHE A 169 -3.36 12.14 -6.16
N SER A 170 -2.72 12.84 -5.22
CA SER A 170 -1.26 12.81 -5.09
C SER A 170 -0.75 11.41 -4.73
N MET A 171 -1.45 10.70 -3.84
CA MET A 171 -1.12 9.32 -3.44
C MET A 171 -1.27 8.35 -4.61
N VAL A 172 -2.38 8.45 -5.36
CA VAL A 172 -2.63 7.57 -6.51
C VAL A 172 -1.62 7.84 -7.63
N ILE A 173 -1.34 9.11 -7.97
CA ILE A 173 -0.35 9.46 -8.99
C ILE A 173 1.04 8.97 -8.60
N ALA A 174 1.44 9.17 -7.35
CA ALA A 174 2.73 8.68 -6.86
C ALA A 174 2.83 7.16 -6.96
N MET A 175 1.79 6.43 -6.58
CA MET A 175 1.72 4.98 -6.71
C MET A 175 1.84 4.53 -8.18
N LEU A 176 1.11 5.19 -9.10
CA LEU A 176 1.16 4.88 -10.52
C LEU A 176 2.55 5.13 -11.11
N LEU A 177 3.20 6.24 -10.73
CA LEU A 177 4.59 6.53 -11.15
C LEU A 177 5.56 5.47 -10.64
N ILE A 178 5.46 5.10 -9.36
CA ILE A 178 6.31 4.05 -8.77
C ILE A 178 6.10 2.73 -9.50
N TYR A 179 4.83 2.34 -9.72
CA TYR A 179 4.49 1.11 -10.43
C TYR A 179 5.03 1.10 -11.86
N THR A 180 4.86 2.20 -12.60
CA THR A 180 5.30 2.31 -14.01
C THR A 180 6.81 2.24 -14.13
N ILE A 181 7.54 3.03 -13.32
CA ILE A 181 9.01 3.10 -13.39
C ILE A 181 9.64 1.79 -12.89
N ARG A 182 9.10 1.17 -11.83
CA ARG A 182 9.54 -0.14 -11.36
C ARG A 182 9.48 -1.19 -12.47
N ASN A 183 8.50 -1.08 -13.38
CA ASN A 183 8.29 -2.03 -14.47
C ASN A 183 9.23 -1.84 -15.66
N MET A 184 10.01 -0.76 -15.66
CA MET A 184 10.99 -0.50 -16.72
C MET A 184 12.24 -1.38 -16.53
N SER A 185 12.87 -1.79 -17.64
CA SER A 185 13.97 -2.76 -17.68
C SER A 185 15.36 -2.14 -17.51
N PHE A 186 15.55 -1.20 -16.57
CA PHE A 186 16.88 -0.67 -16.29
C PHE A 186 17.38 -1.03 -14.88
N ARG A 187 18.71 -1.02 -14.73
CA ARG A 187 19.41 -1.58 -13.56
C ARG A 187 18.94 -1.10 -12.19
N ASN A 188 18.54 0.17 -12.08
CA ASN A 188 18.15 0.78 -10.80
C ASN A 188 16.67 1.22 -10.79
N SER A 189 15.78 0.53 -11.55
CA SER A 189 14.38 0.91 -11.70
C SER A 189 13.62 1.07 -10.37
N TRP A 190 13.92 0.24 -9.38
CA TRP A 190 13.27 0.28 -8.09
C TRP A 190 13.58 1.55 -7.29
N TYR A 191 14.88 1.92 -7.20
CA TYR A 191 15.29 3.14 -6.48
C TYR A 191 14.84 4.42 -7.21
N THR A 192 14.92 4.43 -8.53
CA THR A 192 14.41 5.55 -9.33
C THR A 192 12.89 5.66 -9.24
N ALA A 193 12.17 4.55 -9.14
CA ALA A 193 10.72 4.54 -8.91
C ALA A 193 10.37 5.21 -7.57
N VAL A 194 11.06 4.82 -6.50
CA VAL A 194 10.89 5.45 -5.18
C VAL A 194 11.17 6.95 -5.26
N GLY A 195 12.32 7.35 -5.83
CA GLY A 195 12.66 8.77 -5.99
C GLY A 195 11.64 9.57 -6.78
N ALA A 196 11.15 9.04 -7.91
CA ALA A 196 10.15 9.71 -8.74
C ALA A 196 8.79 9.83 -8.03
N GLY A 197 8.33 8.77 -7.36
CA GLY A 197 7.07 8.81 -6.62
C GLY A 197 7.07 9.82 -5.47
N PHE A 198 8.15 9.84 -4.69
CA PHE A 198 8.26 10.80 -3.58
C PHE A 198 8.48 12.23 -4.06
N SER A 199 9.17 12.46 -5.18
CA SER A 199 9.29 13.79 -5.78
C SER A 199 7.93 14.31 -6.27
N ALA A 200 7.11 13.45 -6.88
CA ALA A 200 5.74 13.79 -7.25
C ALA A 200 4.88 14.14 -6.04
N LEU A 201 4.91 13.35 -4.96
CA LEU A 201 4.23 13.67 -3.71
C LEU A 201 4.64 15.03 -3.16
N LEU A 202 5.94 15.32 -3.10
CA LEU A 202 6.46 16.58 -2.63
C LEU A 202 5.93 17.74 -3.48
N LEU A 203 5.93 17.62 -4.80
CA LEU A 203 5.42 18.64 -5.71
C LEU A 203 3.92 18.91 -5.51
N PHE A 204 3.09 17.86 -5.46
CA PHE A 204 1.65 18.02 -5.29
C PHE A 204 1.29 18.60 -3.93
N VAL A 205 1.90 18.13 -2.85
CA VAL A 205 1.63 18.61 -1.50
C VAL A 205 2.14 20.05 -1.34
N PHE A 206 3.31 20.38 -1.88
CA PHE A 206 3.83 21.73 -1.86
C PHE A 206 2.95 22.71 -2.67
N ALA A 207 2.52 22.31 -3.86
CA ALA A 207 1.59 23.09 -4.68
C ALA A 207 0.24 23.30 -3.97
N GLY A 208 -0.28 22.28 -3.30
CA GLY A 208 -1.50 22.36 -2.50
C GLY A 208 -1.37 23.27 -1.30
N SER A 209 -0.25 23.21 -0.60
CA SER A 209 0.06 24.11 0.53
C SER A 209 0.16 25.58 0.08
N ARG A 210 0.81 25.84 -1.06
CA ARG A 210 0.88 27.19 -1.65
C ARG A 210 -0.48 27.77 -2.04
N LYS A 211 -1.40 26.93 -2.45
CA LYS A 211 -2.79 27.32 -2.77
C LYS A 211 -3.71 27.38 -1.54
N GLY A 212 -3.20 27.11 -0.34
CA GLY A 212 -3.98 27.07 0.88
C GLY A 212 -4.97 25.92 0.97
N LEU A 213 -4.85 24.91 0.10
CA LEU A 213 -5.74 23.74 0.08
C LEU A 213 -5.42 22.75 1.20
N ILE A 214 -4.18 22.71 1.65
CA ILE A 214 -3.71 21.78 2.68
C ILE A 214 -2.96 22.59 3.74
N SER A 215 -3.42 22.48 4.99
CA SER A 215 -2.72 23.05 6.16
C SER A 215 -1.82 21.99 6.77
N ILE A 216 -0.56 21.94 6.35
CA ILE A 216 0.44 21.01 6.86
C ILE A 216 1.60 21.79 7.48
N SER A 217 2.05 21.35 8.65
CA SER A 217 3.31 21.88 9.23
C SER A 217 4.48 21.38 8.37
N ALA A 218 5.21 22.30 7.74
CA ALA A 218 6.32 21.95 6.84
C ALA A 218 7.36 21.01 7.50
N PRO A 219 7.80 21.18 8.76
CA PRO A 219 8.75 20.27 9.38
C PRO A 219 8.16 18.87 9.60
N GLY A 220 6.90 18.75 10.00
CA GLY A 220 6.25 17.46 10.20
C GLY A 220 6.07 16.69 8.89
N PHE A 221 5.74 17.40 7.81
CA PHE A 221 5.65 16.82 6.47
C PHE A 221 7.01 16.27 5.99
N LEU A 222 8.06 17.09 6.07
CA LEU A 222 9.40 16.68 5.64
C LEU A 222 9.93 15.50 6.44
N LEU A 223 9.72 15.48 7.76
CA LEU A 223 10.14 14.36 8.61
C LEU A 223 9.40 13.07 8.23
N SER A 224 8.08 13.14 8.04
CA SER A 224 7.26 12.02 7.61
C SER A 224 7.68 11.50 6.23
N LEU A 225 7.95 12.40 5.29
CA LEU A 225 8.40 12.06 3.95
C LEU A 225 9.78 11.37 3.99
N LEU A 226 10.76 11.94 4.70
CA LEU A 226 12.11 11.37 4.85
C LEU A 226 12.06 9.97 5.45
N PHE A 227 11.27 9.79 6.52
CA PHE A 227 11.11 8.48 7.14
C PHE A 227 10.47 7.46 6.20
N SER A 228 9.46 7.88 5.44
CA SER A 228 8.80 7.04 4.43
C SER A 228 9.76 6.66 3.30
N VAL A 229 10.61 7.58 2.82
CA VAL A 229 11.65 7.29 1.81
C VAL A 229 12.67 6.30 2.37
N ALA A 230 13.20 6.55 3.56
CA ALA A 230 14.19 5.68 4.19
C ALA A 230 13.65 4.25 4.35
N LEU A 231 12.40 4.12 4.84
CA LEU A 231 11.77 2.81 5.00
C LEU A 231 11.46 2.13 3.66
N SER A 232 11.07 2.89 2.63
CA SER A 232 10.86 2.35 1.28
C SER A 232 12.16 1.85 0.67
N CYS A 233 13.26 2.60 0.81
CA CYS A 233 14.58 2.17 0.36
C CYS A 233 15.07 0.92 1.10
N PHE A 234 14.86 0.87 2.42
CA PHE A 234 15.18 -0.29 3.24
C PHE A 234 14.41 -1.54 2.77
N LEU A 235 13.11 -1.43 2.57
CA LEU A 235 12.30 -2.53 2.04
C LEU A 235 12.75 -2.96 0.64
N THR A 236 13.12 -1.99 -0.21
CA THR A 236 13.65 -2.29 -1.55
C THR A 236 14.92 -3.12 -1.49
N LEU A 237 15.83 -2.88 -0.53
CA LEU A 237 17.04 -3.68 -0.35
C LEU A 237 16.73 -5.16 -0.10
N PHE A 238 15.71 -5.46 0.70
CA PHE A 238 15.35 -6.85 1.02
C PHE A 238 14.65 -7.58 -0.13
N PHE A 239 13.86 -6.86 -0.93
CA PHE A 239 13.00 -7.48 -1.95
C PHE A 239 13.57 -7.39 -3.37
N HIS A 240 14.65 -6.63 -3.55
CA HIS A 240 15.25 -6.40 -4.87
C HIS A 240 16.08 -7.57 -5.40
N ASP A 241 16.62 -8.43 -4.52
CA ASP A 241 17.53 -9.52 -4.90
C ASP A 241 16.85 -10.72 -5.59
N ALA A 242 15.51 -10.80 -5.56
CA ALA A 242 14.75 -11.86 -6.21
C ALA A 242 13.89 -11.30 -7.33
N ASP A 243 14.18 -11.65 -8.57
CA ASP A 243 13.36 -11.26 -9.72
C ASP A 243 12.13 -12.18 -9.85
N PHE A 244 11.12 -11.89 -9.05
CA PHE A 244 9.86 -12.64 -9.08
C PHE A 244 9.06 -12.50 -10.38
N ARG A 245 9.45 -11.62 -11.31
CA ARG A 245 8.80 -11.43 -12.62
C ARG A 245 9.29 -12.42 -13.66
N ALA A 246 10.55 -12.79 -13.56
CA ALA A 246 11.13 -13.84 -14.38
C ALA A 246 10.93 -15.23 -13.76
N ALA A 247 9.99 -15.38 -12.82
CA ALA A 247 9.66 -16.67 -12.24
C ALA A 247 8.97 -17.55 -13.28
N GLU A 248 9.65 -18.55 -13.73
CA GLU A 248 9.11 -19.57 -14.60
C GLU A 248 8.44 -20.69 -13.78
N ARG A 249 7.27 -21.11 -14.22
CA ARG A 249 6.62 -22.31 -13.69
C ARG A 249 7.09 -23.49 -14.54
N LEU A 250 7.98 -24.26 -13.99
CA LEU A 250 8.44 -25.51 -14.60
C LEU A 250 7.55 -26.63 -14.09
N SER A 251 6.98 -27.41 -15.01
CA SER A 251 6.31 -28.66 -14.69
C SER A 251 7.12 -29.80 -15.30
N PHE A 252 7.51 -30.77 -14.49
CA PHE A 252 8.09 -32.01 -14.94
C PHE A 252 7.30 -33.17 -14.33
N GLU A 253 7.30 -34.23 -15.05
CA GLU A 253 6.58 -35.46 -14.76
C GLU A 253 7.60 -36.59 -14.57
N ASP A 254 7.42 -37.37 -13.53
CA ASP A 254 8.10 -38.62 -13.30
C ASP A 254 7.03 -39.72 -13.27
N ASP A 255 7.41 -40.99 -13.33
CA ASP A 255 6.48 -42.12 -13.37
C ASP A 255 5.48 -42.19 -12.20
N GLU A 256 5.80 -41.53 -11.09
CA GLU A 256 4.97 -41.50 -9.88
C GLU A 256 4.36 -40.14 -9.54
N TYR A 257 4.96 -38.97 -9.97
CA TYR A 257 4.56 -37.66 -9.50
C TYR A 257 4.66 -36.56 -10.56
N PHE A 258 3.70 -35.64 -10.52
CA PHE A 258 3.77 -34.36 -11.20
C PHE A 258 4.41 -33.29 -10.30
N TYR A 259 5.52 -32.72 -10.75
CA TYR A 259 6.24 -31.67 -10.01
C TYR A 259 5.94 -30.28 -10.60
N TYR A 260 5.39 -29.38 -9.78
CA TYR A 260 5.19 -27.98 -10.14
C TYR A 260 6.18 -27.11 -9.37
N VAL A 261 7.24 -26.69 -10.02
CA VAL A 261 8.31 -25.88 -9.41
C VAL A 261 8.24 -24.45 -9.92
N LYS A 262 8.28 -23.49 -8.99
CA LYS A 262 8.44 -22.08 -9.31
C LYS A 262 9.92 -21.71 -9.24
N ALA A 263 10.58 -21.63 -10.40
CA ALA A 263 11.94 -21.15 -10.51
C ALA A 263 11.97 -19.62 -10.53
N VAL A 264 12.69 -19.01 -9.57
CA VAL A 264 12.92 -17.56 -9.53
C VAL A 264 14.40 -17.34 -9.81
N PRO A 265 14.78 -16.71 -10.95
CA PRO A 265 16.16 -16.48 -11.26
C PRO A 265 16.79 -15.51 -10.25
N LYS A 266 17.95 -15.89 -9.72
CA LYS A 266 18.81 -14.95 -9.00
C LYS A 266 19.40 -13.98 -10.03
N ARG A 267 19.41 -12.68 -9.74
CA ARG A 267 20.15 -11.73 -10.58
C ARG A 267 21.61 -12.19 -10.68
N ARG A 268 22.02 -12.55 -11.87
CA ARG A 268 23.46 -12.79 -12.11
C ARG A 268 24.17 -11.44 -12.01
N PRO A 269 25.26 -11.32 -11.24
CA PRO A 269 26.16 -10.19 -11.40
C PRO A 269 26.60 -10.15 -12.87
N PRO A 270 26.79 -8.97 -13.48
CA PRO A 270 27.30 -8.89 -14.85
C PRO A 270 28.57 -9.74 -14.92
N ALA A 271 28.59 -10.65 -15.88
CA ALA A 271 29.75 -11.51 -16.10
C ALA A 271 31.01 -10.62 -16.23
N PRO A 272 32.10 -10.89 -15.48
CA PRO A 272 33.30 -10.06 -15.54
C PRO A 272 34.00 -10.11 -16.89
N PHE A 273 33.60 -11.03 -17.76
CA PHE A 273 34.13 -11.17 -19.12
C PHE A 273 32.96 -11.32 -20.10
N PRO A 274 33.06 -10.73 -21.30
CA PRO A 274 32.13 -11.03 -22.37
C PRO A 274 32.20 -12.54 -22.66
N SER A 275 31.06 -13.22 -22.71
CA SER A 275 31.02 -14.58 -23.27
C SER A 275 31.52 -14.50 -24.72
N PRO A 276 32.35 -15.47 -25.18
CA PRO A 276 32.81 -15.49 -26.57
C PRO A 276 31.59 -15.38 -27.47
N SER A 277 31.74 -14.57 -28.50
CA SER A 277 30.66 -14.40 -29.49
C SER A 277 30.44 -15.75 -30.18
N LYS A 278 29.18 -16.02 -30.61
CA LYS A 278 28.91 -17.26 -31.36
C LYS A 278 29.75 -17.41 -32.66
N GLU A 279 30.46 -16.35 -33.05
CA GLU A 279 31.41 -16.35 -34.14
C GLU A 279 32.75 -16.95 -33.69
N GLU A 280 33.24 -16.65 -32.47
CA GLU A 280 34.44 -17.25 -31.89
C GLU A 280 34.28 -18.75 -31.61
N GLU A 281 33.11 -19.19 -31.12
CA GLU A 281 32.81 -20.64 -30.94
C GLU A 281 32.78 -21.42 -32.26
N ARG A 282 32.39 -20.77 -33.38
CA ARG A 282 32.40 -21.40 -34.70
C ARG A 282 33.81 -21.44 -35.31
N GLU A 283 34.60 -20.41 -35.08
CA GLU A 283 35.98 -20.40 -35.55
C GLU A 283 36.82 -21.49 -34.83
N ASP A 284 36.60 -21.68 -33.52
CA ASP A 284 37.25 -22.75 -32.76
C ASP A 284 36.77 -24.16 -33.21
N GLU A 285 35.48 -24.36 -33.52
CA GLU A 285 34.94 -25.62 -34.08
C GLU A 285 35.47 -25.91 -35.48
N ASP A 286 35.57 -24.88 -36.34
CA ASP A 286 36.10 -25.03 -37.71
C ASP A 286 37.63 -25.30 -37.71
N GLU A 287 38.41 -24.76 -36.76
CA GLU A 287 39.83 -25.06 -36.60
C GLU A 287 40.06 -26.50 -36.10
N ASP A 288 39.26 -26.99 -35.16
CA ASP A 288 39.34 -28.35 -34.64
C ASP A 288 38.96 -29.39 -35.73
N GLU A 289 37.98 -29.12 -36.60
CA GLU A 289 37.61 -29.99 -37.72
C GLU A 289 38.72 -30.03 -38.80
N GLU A 290 39.39 -28.89 -39.07
CA GLU A 290 40.56 -28.86 -40.01
C GLU A 290 41.78 -29.58 -39.46
N GLU A 291 42.03 -29.57 -38.15
CA GLU A 291 43.12 -30.34 -37.54
C GLU A 291 42.87 -31.87 -37.53
N GLU A 292 41.62 -32.29 -37.33
CA GLU A 292 41.23 -33.73 -37.43
C GLU A 292 41.35 -34.22 -38.87
N GLU A 293 40.93 -33.44 -39.88
CA GLU A 293 41.05 -33.82 -41.28
C GLU A 293 42.49 -33.94 -41.74
N LYS A 294 43.37 -33.02 -41.31
CA LYS A 294 44.84 -33.08 -41.59
C LYS A 294 45.51 -34.25 -40.87
N GLY A 295 45.01 -34.60 -39.65
CA GLY A 295 45.53 -35.73 -38.89
C GLY A 295 45.16 -37.09 -39.54
N ALA A 296 44.02 -37.18 -40.17
CA ALA A 296 43.55 -38.39 -40.86
C ALA A 296 44.29 -38.62 -42.20
N GLU A 297 44.73 -37.58 -42.88
CA GLU A 297 45.47 -37.69 -44.17
C GLU A 297 46.94 -38.13 -44.00
N ILE A 298 47.53 -37.96 -42.80
CA ILE A 298 48.94 -38.35 -42.52
C ILE A 298 49.04 -39.85 -42.14
N VAL A 299 47.95 -40.54 -41.80
CA VAL A 299 47.96 -41.93 -41.31
C VAL A 299 47.47 -42.91 -42.36
N GLY A 300 47.00 -42.51 -43.51
CA GLY A 300 46.63 -43.31 -44.67
C GLY A 300 47.71 -43.39 -45.70
#